data_4b2025d96422a6e0e138fa128b8456d9
#
_entry.id   4b2025d96422a6e0e138fa128b8456d9
#
_cell.length_a   1.000
_cell.length_b   1.000
_cell.length_c   1.000
_cell.angle_alpha   90.00
_cell.angle_beta   90.00
_cell.angle_gamma   90.00
#
_symmetry.space_group_name_H-M   'P 1'
#
loop_
_entity.id
_entity.type
_entity.pdbx_description
1 polymer ?
#
loop_
_entity_poly.entity_id
_entity_poly.type
_entity_poly.pdbx_seq_one_letter_code
_entity_poly.pdbx_strand_id
1 'polypeptide(L)'
;IAGVPLRIDGLTSKLTQVAAYRQTICSVKASDYLLRRINTVPEPLLVDARSARTALMRTASAMIADLHWSDFEVLVDLIFARGGWQRTSRLGEMMADIDLLIEQPTLSEVASVQVKSRATQAVLDAHMAHFSASSLSRTFFVCHSPDGALATGGARGVHLWTGEPLAEMAIKSGLFDWLMERVG
;
A
#
# COMPACT_ATOMS: atom_id res chain seq x y z
N ILE A 1 -32.74 -5.49 6.57
CA ILE A 1 -31.31 -5.52 6.81
C ILE A 1 -30.84 -4.09 6.66
N ALA A 2 -30.73 -3.35 7.76
CA ALA A 2 -30.35 -1.92 7.75
C ALA A 2 -31.06 -1.06 6.66
N GLY A 3 -32.23 -1.48 6.15
CA GLY A 3 -33.03 -0.75 5.16
C GLY A 3 -32.45 -0.65 3.74
N VAL A 4 -31.30 -1.30 3.45
CA VAL A 4 -30.71 -1.26 2.12
C VAL A 4 -31.09 -2.53 1.34
N PRO A 5 -31.78 -2.42 0.19
CA PRO A 5 -32.15 -3.58 -0.61
C PRO A 5 -30.90 -4.27 -1.18
N LEU A 6 -30.90 -5.60 -1.19
CA LEU A 6 -29.88 -6.39 -1.87
C LEU A 6 -30.08 -6.28 -3.38
N ARG A 7 -29.20 -5.56 -4.07
CA ARG A 7 -29.21 -5.43 -5.52
C ARG A 7 -28.47 -6.60 -6.17
N ILE A 8 -28.89 -6.97 -7.39
CA ILE A 8 -28.33 -8.11 -8.12
C ILE A 8 -26.85 -7.94 -8.47
N ASP A 9 -26.42 -6.72 -8.70
CA ASP A 9 -25.04 -6.32 -8.97
C ASP A 9 -24.11 -6.48 -7.72
N GLY A 10 -24.71 -6.45 -6.53
CA GLY A 10 -24.01 -6.73 -5.26
C GLY A 10 -24.05 -8.20 -4.83
N LEU A 11 -24.63 -9.08 -5.63
CA LEU A 11 -24.72 -10.52 -5.33
C LEU A 11 -23.63 -11.30 -6.07
N THR A 12 -23.11 -12.32 -5.41
CA THR A 12 -22.15 -13.25 -6.04
C THR A 12 -22.89 -14.22 -6.97
N SER A 13 -22.15 -14.85 -7.89
CA SER A 13 -22.66 -15.86 -8.82
C SER A 13 -23.35 -17.05 -8.11
N LYS A 14 -23.02 -17.31 -6.85
CA LYS A 14 -23.71 -18.31 -6.02
C LYS A 14 -25.22 -18.05 -5.87
N LEU A 15 -25.64 -16.79 -5.87
CA LEU A 15 -27.03 -16.39 -5.76
C LEU A 15 -27.66 -16.03 -7.08
N THR A 16 -26.92 -15.43 -8.02
CA THR A 16 -27.47 -15.03 -9.32
C THR A 16 -27.90 -16.23 -10.17
N GLN A 17 -27.31 -17.40 -9.95
CA GLN A 17 -27.74 -18.65 -10.61
C GLN A 17 -29.19 -19.04 -10.26
N VAL A 18 -29.73 -18.60 -9.12
CA VAL A 18 -31.11 -18.86 -8.72
C VAL A 18 -32.11 -18.21 -9.67
N ALA A 19 -31.73 -17.13 -10.34
CA ALA A 19 -32.58 -16.45 -11.34
C ALA A 19 -32.88 -17.35 -12.57
N ALA A 20 -32.12 -18.41 -12.80
CA ALA A 20 -32.37 -19.36 -13.89
C ALA A 20 -33.40 -20.45 -13.55
N TYR A 21 -33.91 -20.48 -12.32
CA TYR A 21 -34.93 -21.47 -11.92
C TYR A 21 -36.27 -21.16 -12.58
N ARG A 22 -36.83 -22.15 -13.27
CA ARG A 22 -38.09 -22.03 -13.98
C ARG A 22 -39.31 -22.58 -13.23
N GLN A 23 -39.13 -23.05 -12.01
CA GLN A 23 -40.18 -23.63 -11.18
C GLN A 23 -40.68 -22.63 -10.14
N THR A 24 -41.95 -22.72 -9.78
CA THR A 24 -42.63 -21.83 -8.83
C THR A 24 -42.08 -21.99 -7.42
N ILE A 25 -41.65 -23.21 -7.06
CA ILE A 25 -41.02 -23.54 -5.76
C ILE A 25 -39.74 -24.32 -6.06
N CYS A 26 -38.62 -23.84 -5.54
CA CYS A 26 -37.34 -24.51 -5.66
C CYS A 26 -36.52 -24.32 -4.38
N SER A 27 -35.66 -25.30 -4.09
CA SER A 27 -34.69 -25.18 -3.00
C SER A 27 -33.47 -24.37 -3.44
N VAL A 28 -33.01 -23.45 -2.60
CA VAL A 28 -31.80 -22.69 -2.83
C VAL A 28 -30.61 -23.50 -2.29
N LYS A 29 -29.76 -24.03 -3.17
CA LYS A 29 -28.59 -24.82 -2.80
C LYS A 29 -27.58 -24.04 -1.91
N ALA A 30 -27.58 -22.70 -2.01
CA ALA A 30 -26.71 -21.81 -1.23
C ALA A 30 -27.50 -21.12 -0.08
N SER A 31 -28.45 -21.81 0.56
CA SER A 31 -29.30 -21.24 1.62
C SER A 31 -28.51 -20.62 2.76
N ASP A 32 -27.47 -21.29 3.25
CA ASP A 32 -26.64 -20.79 4.35
C ASP A 32 -25.90 -19.51 3.98
N TYR A 33 -25.40 -19.44 2.75
CA TYR A 33 -24.79 -18.21 2.23
C TYR A 33 -25.83 -17.09 2.13
N LEU A 34 -27.03 -17.39 1.63
CA LEU A 34 -28.12 -16.41 1.55
C LEU A 34 -28.50 -15.89 2.94
N LEU A 35 -28.67 -16.79 3.92
CA LEU A 35 -29.02 -16.42 5.29
C LEU A 35 -27.91 -15.55 5.94
N ARG A 36 -26.65 -15.87 5.74
CA ARG A 36 -25.55 -15.01 6.19
C ARG A 36 -25.63 -13.62 5.56
N ARG A 37 -25.87 -13.53 4.24
CA ARG A 37 -26.04 -12.24 3.54
C ARG A 37 -27.24 -11.46 4.07
N ILE A 38 -28.36 -12.11 4.29
CA ILE A 38 -29.57 -11.51 4.88
C ILE A 38 -29.29 -10.98 6.28
N ASN A 39 -28.59 -11.72 7.09
CA ASN A 39 -28.29 -11.39 8.48
C ASN A 39 -27.02 -10.52 8.64
N THR A 40 -26.41 -10.07 7.54
CA THR A 40 -25.16 -9.28 7.55
C THR A 40 -24.02 -9.99 8.28
N VAL A 41 -24.04 -11.33 8.29
CA VAL A 41 -23.00 -12.17 8.87
C VAL A 41 -21.88 -12.34 7.83
N PRO A 42 -20.63 -11.97 8.14
CA PRO A 42 -19.53 -12.14 7.20
C PRO A 42 -19.28 -13.61 6.88
N GLU A 43 -18.83 -13.89 5.67
CA GLU A 43 -18.37 -15.22 5.28
C GLU A 43 -17.12 -15.59 6.11
N PRO A 44 -17.09 -16.76 6.80
CA PRO A 44 -15.98 -17.13 7.68
C PRO A 44 -14.62 -17.06 6.99
N LEU A 45 -14.48 -17.64 5.79
CA LEU A 45 -13.24 -17.58 5.01
C LEU A 45 -12.80 -16.15 4.72
N LEU A 46 -13.72 -15.21 4.54
CA LEU A 46 -13.41 -13.81 4.30
C LEU A 46 -12.90 -13.11 5.59
N VAL A 47 -13.43 -13.51 6.75
CA VAL A 47 -12.95 -13.03 8.04
C VAL A 47 -11.52 -13.50 8.26
N ASP A 48 -11.25 -14.80 8.03
CA ASP A 48 -9.91 -15.39 8.17
C ASP A 48 -8.91 -14.74 7.22
N ALA A 49 -9.29 -14.53 5.95
CA ALA A 49 -8.43 -13.87 4.96
C ALA A 49 -8.09 -12.41 5.36
N ARG A 50 -9.05 -11.67 5.90
CA ARG A 50 -8.80 -10.30 6.40
C ARG A 50 -7.88 -10.30 7.62
N SER A 51 -8.09 -11.24 8.55
CA SER A 51 -7.24 -11.39 9.73
C SER A 51 -5.81 -11.73 9.34
N ALA A 52 -5.62 -12.70 8.43
CA ALA A 52 -4.31 -13.09 7.91
C ALA A 52 -3.62 -11.91 7.19
N ARG A 53 -4.36 -11.14 6.38
CA ARG A 53 -3.81 -9.94 5.73
C ARG A 53 -3.34 -8.90 6.75
N THR A 54 -4.13 -8.62 7.78
CA THR A 54 -3.77 -7.67 8.82
C THR A 54 -2.51 -8.13 9.58
N ALA A 55 -2.43 -9.42 9.91
CA ALA A 55 -1.25 -10.00 10.55
C ALA A 55 -0.01 -9.87 9.65
N LEU A 56 -0.13 -10.19 8.35
CA LEU A 56 0.94 -10.04 7.37
C LEU A 56 1.44 -8.60 7.27
N MET A 57 0.54 -7.61 7.16
CA MET A 57 0.92 -6.19 7.08
C MET A 57 1.69 -5.75 8.33
N ARG A 58 1.20 -6.11 9.51
CA ARG A 58 1.86 -5.79 10.78
C ARG A 58 3.26 -6.42 10.87
N THR A 59 3.39 -7.70 10.50
CA THR A 59 4.68 -8.40 10.53
C THR A 59 5.65 -7.80 9.53
N ALA A 60 5.22 -7.54 8.30
CA ALA A 60 6.06 -6.90 7.29
C ALA A 60 6.52 -5.50 7.72
N SER A 61 5.63 -4.70 8.34
CA SER A 61 6.03 -3.39 8.90
C SER A 61 7.09 -3.53 9.98
N ALA A 62 6.98 -4.53 10.86
CA ALA A 62 7.97 -4.78 11.91
C ALA A 62 9.32 -5.22 11.31
N MET A 63 9.31 -6.10 10.32
CA MET A 63 10.51 -6.52 9.60
C MET A 63 11.21 -5.33 8.91
N ILE A 64 10.46 -4.46 8.25
CA ILE A 64 11.02 -3.25 7.62
C ILE A 64 11.64 -2.33 8.67
N ALA A 65 11.02 -2.19 9.84
CA ALA A 65 11.55 -1.36 10.92
C ALA A 65 12.84 -1.90 11.55
N ASP A 66 13.10 -3.20 11.40
CA ASP A 66 14.30 -3.89 11.89
C ASP A 66 15.46 -3.91 10.88
N LEU A 67 15.21 -3.51 9.64
CA LEU A 67 16.25 -3.44 8.62
C LEU A 67 17.35 -2.46 8.98
N HIS A 68 18.59 -2.85 8.65
CA HIS A 68 19.69 -1.90 8.62
C HIS A 68 19.40 -0.79 7.60
N TRP A 69 19.84 0.44 7.87
CA TRP A 69 19.53 1.61 7.03
C TRP A 69 19.86 1.38 5.54
N SER A 70 20.98 0.72 5.24
CA SER A 70 21.38 0.43 3.86
C SER A 70 20.47 -0.56 3.16
N ASP A 71 19.98 -1.58 3.88
CA ASP A 71 19.01 -2.53 3.31
C ASP A 71 17.64 -1.90 3.12
N PHE A 72 17.30 -0.93 3.99
CA PHE A 72 16.09 -0.15 3.82
C PHE A 72 16.12 0.73 2.56
N GLU A 73 17.25 1.38 2.28
CA GLU A 73 17.42 2.11 1.01
C GLU A 73 17.31 1.19 -0.21
N VAL A 74 17.91 -0.01 -0.14
CA VAL A 74 17.79 -1.03 -1.21
C VAL A 74 16.34 -1.48 -1.37
N LEU A 75 15.61 -1.72 -0.29
CA LEU A 75 14.18 -2.07 -0.35
C LEU A 75 13.38 -1.02 -1.10
N VAL A 76 13.59 0.26 -0.75
CA VAL A 76 12.88 1.38 -1.39
C VAL A 76 13.22 1.47 -2.87
N ASP A 77 14.49 1.37 -3.23
CA ASP A 77 14.93 1.35 -4.65
C ASP A 77 14.28 0.19 -5.43
N LEU A 78 14.25 -1.02 -4.86
CA LEU A 78 13.59 -2.18 -5.45
C LEU A 78 12.08 -2.00 -5.62
N ILE A 79 11.38 -1.37 -4.66
CA ILE A 79 9.96 -1.07 -4.77
C ILE A 79 9.70 -0.17 -5.99
N PHE A 80 10.48 0.89 -6.14
CA PHE A 80 10.36 1.81 -7.27
C PHE A 80 10.72 1.14 -8.58
N ALA A 81 11.82 0.39 -8.63
CA ALA A 81 12.25 -0.33 -9.84
C ALA A 81 11.17 -1.31 -10.34
N ARG A 82 10.55 -2.08 -9.42
CA ARG A 82 9.45 -2.98 -9.75
C ARG A 82 8.15 -2.25 -10.12
N GLY A 83 8.00 -1.00 -9.67
CA GLY A 83 6.95 -0.09 -10.09
C GLY A 83 7.19 0.56 -11.47
N GLY A 84 8.30 0.22 -12.15
CA GLY A 84 8.65 0.74 -13.47
C GLY A 84 9.39 2.09 -13.43
N TRP A 85 9.84 2.53 -12.26
CA TRP A 85 10.71 3.69 -12.12
C TRP A 85 12.17 3.32 -12.32
N GLN A 86 12.93 4.19 -12.94
CA GLN A 86 14.36 4.02 -13.16
C GLN A 86 15.12 5.10 -12.38
N ARG A 87 16.18 4.71 -11.71
CA ARG A 87 17.05 5.66 -11.03
C ARG A 87 17.84 6.46 -12.05
N THR A 88 17.78 7.79 -11.96
CA THR A 88 18.50 8.72 -12.87
C THR A 88 19.65 9.45 -12.19
N SER A 89 19.72 9.48 -10.84
CA SER A 89 20.81 10.12 -10.13
C SER A 89 22.14 9.39 -10.38
N ARG A 90 23.15 10.10 -10.90
CA ARG A 90 24.52 9.62 -10.91
C ARG A 90 25.07 9.64 -9.48
N LEU A 91 25.80 8.57 -9.11
CA LEU A 91 26.56 8.54 -7.86
C LEU A 91 27.48 9.78 -7.79
N GLY A 92 27.19 10.70 -6.87
CA GLY A 92 28.02 11.90 -6.65
C GLY A 92 27.33 13.25 -6.89
N GLU A 93 26.18 13.32 -7.54
CA GLU A 93 25.37 14.53 -7.61
C GLU A 93 24.26 14.47 -6.55
N MET A 94 24.65 14.54 -5.28
CA MET A 94 23.67 14.70 -4.20
C MET A 94 23.23 16.17 -4.16
N MET A 95 22.00 16.44 -4.56
CA MET A 95 21.30 17.62 -4.06
C MET A 95 21.07 17.36 -2.56
N ALA A 96 21.42 18.34 -1.71
CA ALA A 96 21.15 18.24 -0.27
C ALA A 96 19.67 17.85 -0.07
N ASP A 97 19.42 16.81 0.75
CA ASP A 97 18.07 16.32 1.08
C ASP A 97 17.30 15.52 0.03
N ILE A 98 17.95 14.96 -1.01
CA ILE A 98 17.36 13.99 -1.94
C ILE A 98 18.24 12.75 -1.99
N ASP A 99 17.71 11.59 -1.58
CA ASP A 99 18.45 10.34 -1.59
C ASP A 99 18.43 9.68 -2.98
N LEU A 100 17.28 9.77 -3.69
CA LEU A 100 17.11 9.20 -5.02
C LEU A 100 16.37 10.18 -5.95
N LEU A 101 16.84 10.28 -7.18
CA LEU A 101 16.08 10.87 -8.28
C LEU A 101 15.67 9.73 -9.22
N ILE A 102 14.37 9.61 -9.48
CA ILE A 102 13.77 8.53 -10.26
C ILE A 102 12.96 9.07 -11.42
N GLU A 103 12.94 8.35 -12.52
CA GLU A 103 12.17 8.67 -13.72
C GLU A 103 11.22 7.53 -14.07
N GLN A 104 9.99 7.87 -14.43
CA GLN A 104 9.05 6.95 -15.07
C GLN A 104 9.12 7.18 -16.59
N PRO A 105 9.85 6.32 -17.34
CA PRO A 105 10.18 6.60 -18.76
C PRO A 105 8.96 6.72 -19.65
N THR A 106 7.90 5.94 -19.39
CA THR A 106 6.67 5.95 -20.18
C THR A 106 5.87 7.24 -20.07
N LEU A 107 6.06 7.98 -18.98
CA LEU A 107 5.37 9.25 -18.70
C LEU A 107 6.31 10.44 -18.80
N SER A 108 7.63 10.21 -18.96
CA SER A 108 8.68 11.23 -18.83
C SER A 108 8.55 12.04 -17.53
N GLU A 109 8.11 11.37 -16.46
CA GLU A 109 7.90 11.97 -15.15
C GLU A 109 9.12 11.72 -14.28
N VAL A 110 9.66 12.80 -13.70
CA VAL A 110 10.77 12.76 -12.75
C VAL A 110 10.25 13.05 -11.35
N ALA A 111 10.68 12.25 -10.37
CA ALA A 111 10.32 12.42 -8.97
C ALA A 111 11.55 12.31 -8.06
N SER A 112 11.50 12.98 -6.92
CA SER A 112 12.48 12.80 -5.84
C SER A 112 11.98 11.82 -4.80
N VAL A 113 12.92 11.10 -4.17
CA VAL A 113 12.64 10.21 -3.05
C VAL A 113 13.57 10.55 -1.90
N GLN A 114 13.01 10.78 -0.73
CA GLN A 114 13.73 10.92 0.53
C GLN A 114 13.48 9.68 1.37
N VAL A 115 14.54 9.02 1.81
CA VAL A 115 14.47 7.80 2.63
C VAL A 115 15.02 8.10 4.03
N LYS A 116 14.25 7.84 5.05
CA LYS A 116 14.65 8.05 6.45
C LYS A 116 14.28 6.84 7.31
N SER A 117 15.22 6.32 8.07
CA SER A 117 14.93 5.32 9.10
C SER A 117 14.01 5.91 10.17
N ARG A 118 14.29 7.15 10.60
CA ARG A 118 13.48 7.92 11.54
C ARG A 118 13.26 9.34 11.06
N ALA A 119 12.09 9.89 11.34
CA ALA A 119 11.81 11.27 11.01
C ALA A 119 10.75 11.85 11.96
N THR A 120 10.90 13.13 12.28
CA THR A 120 9.88 13.95 12.94
C THR A 120 9.07 14.72 11.90
N GLN A 121 7.95 15.32 12.31
CA GLN A 121 7.18 16.22 11.44
C GLN A 121 8.04 17.36 10.88
N ALA A 122 8.95 17.94 11.68
CA ALA A 122 9.83 19.01 11.24
C ALA A 122 10.75 18.59 10.07
N VAL A 123 11.22 17.35 10.05
CA VAL A 123 12.03 16.81 8.94
C VAL A 123 11.17 16.67 7.67
N LEU A 124 9.94 16.20 7.80
CA LEU A 124 9.00 16.13 6.67
C LEU A 124 8.65 17.54 6.15
N ASP A 125 8.41 18.50 7.05
CA ASP A 125 8.09 19.88 6.67
C ASP A 125 9.24 20.55 5.91
N ALA A 126 10.48 20.34 6.34
CA ALA A 126 11.67 20.81 5.63
C ALA A 126 11.76 20.19 4.23
N HIS A 127 11.54 18.88 4.10
CA HIS A 127 11.50 18.19 2.81
C HIS A 127 10.41 18.76 1.89
N MET A 128 9.19 18.99 2.41
CA MET A 128 8.09 19.59 1.64
C MET A 128 8.41 21.02 1.19
N ALA A 129 9.10 21.80 2.02
CA ALA A 129 9.53 23.15 1.65
C ALA A 129 10.55 23.12 0.48
N HIS A 130 11.54 22.21 0.53
CA HIS A 130 12.49 22.00 -0.57
C HIS A 130 11.80 21.54 -1.86
N PHE A 131 10.88 20.57 -1.74
CA PHE A 131 10.09 20.12 -2.89
C PHE A 131 9.28 21.26 -3.50
N SER A 132 8.64 22.10 -2.70
CA SER A 132 7.85 23.25 -3.18
C SER A 132 8.70 24.30 -3.93
N ALA A 133 10.00 24.39 -3.64
CA ALA A 133 10.95 25.25 -4.32
C ALA A 133 11.56 24.59 -5.59
N SER A 134 11.33 23.30 -5.81
CA SER A 134 11.83 22.57 -6.97
C SER A 134 10.89 22.65 -8.16
N SER A 135 11.37 22.22 -9.34
CA SER A 135 10.56 22.10 -10.56
C SER A 135 9.89 20.73 -10.69
N LEU A 136 10.03 19.83 -9.69
CA LEU A 136 9.47 18.50 -9.72
C LEU A 136 7.96 18.52 -9.46
N SER A 137 7.23 17.65 -10.13
CA SER A 137 5.77 17.48 -9.94
C SER A 137 5.42 16.52 -8.81
N ARG A 138 6.38 15.69 -8.38
CA ARG A 138 6.17 14.62 -7.41
C ARG A 138 7.39 14.39 -6.52
N THR A 139 7.12 14.09 -5.26
CA THR A 139 8.12 13.63 -4.30
C THR A 139 7.56 12.51 -3.41
N PHE A 140 8.42 11.62 -3.00
CA PHE A 140 8.12 10.56 -2.04
C PHE A 140 8.97 10.74 -0.79
N PHE A 141 8.31 10.75 0.35
CA PHE A 141 8.98 10.70 1.65
C PHE A 141 8.69 9.34 2.27
N VAL A 142 9.74 8.54 2.44
CA VAL A 142 9.64 7.15 2.91
C VAL A 142 10.33 7.04 4.27
N CYS A 143 9.58 6.63 5.30
CA CYS A 143 10.10 6.50 6.66
C CYS A 143 9.49 5.27 7.35
N HIS A 144 10.33 4.33 7.84
CA HIS A 144 9.79 3.14 8.50
C HIS A 144 9.42 3.35 9.97
N SER A 145 10.16 4.19 10.72
CA SER A 145 9.96 4.41 12.16
C SER A 145 9.81 5.91 12.47
N PRO A 146 8.68 6.53 12.13
CA PRO A 146 8.48 7.95 12.41
C PRO A 146 8.34 8.22 13.91
N ASP A 147 8.88 9.35 14.36
CA ASP A 147 8.72 9.84 15.74
C ASP A 147 7.39 10.60 15.85
N GLY A 148 6.32 9.87 16.12
CA GLY A 148 4.95 10.38 16.11
C GLY A 148 4.27 10.26 14.74
N ALA A 149 3.05 10.78 14.65
CA ALA A 149 2.29 10.79 13.41
C ALA A 149 2.83 11.84 12.44
N LEU A 150 3.19 11.43 11.22
CA LEU A 150 3.56 12.34 10.14
C LEU A 150 2.33 12.65 9.27
N ALA A 151 2.22 13.90 8.83
CA ALA A 151 1.13 14.34 7.97
C ALA A 151 1.62 15.36 6.93
N THR A 152 1.22 15.15 5.67
CA THR A 152 1.55 16.07 4.56
C THR A 152 0.61 17.27 4.48
N GLY A 153 -0.44 17.34 5.31
CA GLY A 153 -1.45 18.40 5.23
C GLY A 153 -2.20 18.45 3.88
N GLY A 154 -2.15 17.39 3.09
CA GLY A 154 -2.73 17.34 1.75
C GLY A 154 -1.89 18.04 0.67
N ALA A 155 -0.59 18.27 0.92
CA ALA A 155 0.33 18.89 -0.04
C ALA A 155 0.33 18.12 -1.36
N ARG A 156 0.07 18.82 -2.46
CA ARG A 156 -0.05 18.24 -3.79
C ARG A 156 1.30 17.69 -4.25
N GLY A 157 1.31 16.49 -4.82
CA GLY A 157 2.52 15.84 -5.33
C GLY A 157 3.41 15.23 -4.25
N VAL A 158 3.07 15.35 -2.97
CA VAL A 158 3.82 14.75 -1.86
C VAL A 158 3.18 13.42 -1.46
N HIS A 159 3.94 12.34 -1.54
CA HIS A 159 3.53 11.00 -1.15
C HIS A 159 4.31 10.56 0.09
N LEU A 160 3.60 10.24 1.16
CA LEU A 160 4.17 9.77 2.42
C LEU A 160 3.95 8.27 2.56
N TRP A 161 5.04 7.51 2.69
CA TRP A 161 5.01 6.07 2.92
C TRP A 161 5.61 5.74 4.28
N THR A 162 4.76 5.34 5.21
CA THR A 162 5.15 4.91 6.56
C THR A 162 4.34 3.69 6.98
N GLY A 163 4.88 2.85 7.86
CA GLY A 163 4.15 1.73 8.47
C GLY A 163 3.48 0.80 7.46
N GLU A 164 2.17 0.56 7.62
CA GLU A 164 1.40 -0.36 6.77
C GLU A 164 1.40 0.01 5.28
N PRO A 165 1.23 1.28 4.85
CA PRO A 165 1.38 1.68 3.45
C PRO A 165 2.71 1.27 2.82
N LEU A 166 3.81 1.40 3.55
CA LEU A 166 5.13 0.97 3.07
C LEU A 166 5.23 -0.56 2.96
N ALA A 167 4.75 -1.28 3.96
CA ALA A 167 4.67 -2.75 3.94
C ALA A 167 3.79 -3.26 2.78
N GLU A 168 2.67 -2.59 2.51
CA GLU A 168 1.81 -2.92 1.39
C GLU A 168 2.53 -2.75 0.05
N MET A 169 3.32 -1.68 -0.13
CA MET A 169 4.12 -1.48 -1.34
C MET A 169 5.18 -2.58 -1.49
N ALA A 170 5.90 -2.96 -0.44
CA ALA A 170 6.88 -4.05 -0.48
C ALA A 170 6.23 -5.39 -0.89
N ILE A 171 5.08 -5.73 -0.31
CA ILE A 171 4.35 -6.97 -0.63
C ILE A 171 3.82 -6.93 -2.07
N LYS A 172 3.18 -5.84 -2.50
CA LYS A 172 2.67 -5.67 -3.87
C LYS A 172 3.79 -5.74 -4.92
N SER A 173 4.98 -5.29 -4.57
CA SER A 173 6.17 -5.38 -5.41
C SER A 173 6.80 -6.78 -5.40
N GLY A 174 6.23 -7.77 -4.67
CA GLY A 174 6.77 -9.13 -4.59
C GLY A 174 8.11 -9.21 -3.87
N LEU A 175 8.33 -8.36 -2.86
CA LEU A 175 9.58 -8.28 -2.11
C LEU A 175 9.48 -8.92 -0.71
N PHE A 176 8.40 -9.65 -0.45
CA PHE A 176 8.20 -10.25 0.87
C PHE A 176 9.25 -11.32 1.20
N ASP A 177 9.60 -12.19 0.25
CA ASP A 177 10.63 -13.21 0.43
C ASP A 177 12.00 -12.56 0.62
N TRP A 178 12.33 -11.54 -0.18
CA TRP A 178 13.54 -10.75 0.00
C TRP A 178 13.64 -10.13 1.40
N LEU A 179 12.51 -9.61 1.91
CA LEU A 179 12.44 -9.03 3.24
C LEU A 179 12.71 -10.08 4.33
N MET A 180 12.13 -11.28 4.20
CA MET A 180 12.40 -12.40 5.14
C MET A 180 13.88 -12.80 5.15
N GLU A 181 14.53 -12.85 3.98
CA GLU A 181 15.96 -13.17 3.86
C GLU A 181 16.87 -12.12 4.50
N ARG A 182 16.42 -10.85 4.61
CA ARG A 182 17.24 -9.77 5.18
C ARG A 182 17.13 -9.65 6.69
N VAL A 183 16.04 -10.11 7.27
CA VAL A 183 15.78 -10.06 8.72
C VAL A 183 16.19 -11.37 9.42
N GLY A 184 16.27 -12.50 8.69
CA GLY A 184 16.71 -13.81 9.19
C GLY A 184 18.16 -13.99 9.05
#